data_def2d4c4759cd85ecce342010adfeaf0
#
_entry.id   def2d4c4759cd85ecce342010adfeaf0
#
_cell.length_a   1.000
_cell.length_b   1.000
_cell.length_c   1.000
_cell.angle_alpha   90.00
_cell.angle_beta   90.00
_cell.angle_gamma   90.00
#
_symmetry.space_group_name_H-M   'P 1'
#
loop_
_entity.id
_entity.type
_entity.pdbx_description
1 polymer ?
#
loop_
_entity_poly.entity_id
_entity_poly.type
_entity_poly.pdbx_seq_one_letter_code
_entity_poly.pdbx_strand_id
1 'polypeptide(L)'
;RVKHNGKEDTQWVYVQTDDLTSDADELITQRIHLEYELTDQVVSQKGMNVSLNLKNLEAKQTYRLIVKGIDPKSGRLYGKVAELVFKTRRDPDVWEENPNWSISRKAERSEGVAEGSSEVIEYENFECKSTDDEAYIVLSLTEDDFANYEKNAEHKDKIRTIFEDYLSYVSSSDDFEDKILKGDAIWKEQRLRSGEYVSFMIGVDEDGDLSGLYKRADITIAQETPTEG
;
A
#
# COMPACT_ATOMS: atom_id res chain seq x y z
N ARG A 1 0.99 8.05 -17.65
CA ARG A 1 0.78 8.88 -18.87
C ARG A 1 1.70 8.40 -19.99
N VAL A 2 1.14 8.09 -21.13
CA VAL A 2 1.92 7.76 -22.32
C VAL A 2 2.22 9.03 -23.11
N LYS A 3 3.50 9.27 -23.41
CA LYS A 3 3.95 10.40 -24.22
C LYS A 3 4.22 9.90 -25.64
N HIS A 4 3.82 10.65 -26.65
CA HIS A 4 4.18 10.38 -28.03
C HIS A 4 4.64 11.63 -28.76
N ASN A 5 5.45 11.43 -29.78
CA ASN A 5 5.95 12.49 -30.64
C ASN A 5 5.18 12.55 -31.99
N GLY A 6 3.97 12.01 -32.00
CA GLY A 6 3.17 11.90 -33.20
C GLY A 6 2.59 13.22 -33.68
N LYS A 7 2.31 13.27 -34.97
CA LYS A 7 1.55 14.35 -35.60
C LYS A 7 0.09 14.27 -35.16
N GLU A 8 -0.67 15.33 -35.44
CA GLU A 8 -2.12 15.32 -35.25
C GLU A 8 -2.75 14.06 -35.89
N ASP A 9 -3.76 13.49 -35.22
CA ASP A 9 -4.50 12.30 -35.63
C ASP A 9 -3.72 10.94 -35.52
N THR A 10 -2.73 10.85 -34.65
CA THR A 10 -2.09 9.57 -34.35
C THR A 10 -3.05 8.67 -33.57
N GLN A 11 -3.25 7.45 -34.05
CA GLN A 11 -3.96 6.41 -33.32
C GLN A 11 -2.98 5.41 -32.73
N TRP A 12 -3.34 4.88 -31.55
CA TRP A 12 -2.56 3.86 -30.88
C TRP A 12 -3.43 2.70 -30.50
N VAL A 13 -2.79 1.58 -30.40
CA VAL A 13 -3.34 0.39 -29.80
C VAL A 13 -2.52 0.07 -28.56
N TYR A 14 -3.16 -0.46 -27.56
CA TYR A 14 -2.49 -0.94 -26.38
C TYR A 14 -2.99 -2.33 -25.99
N VAL A 15 -2.13 -3.08 -25.32
CA VAL A 15 -2.43 -4.38 -24.71
C VAL A 15 -2.00 -4.32 -23.26
N GLN A 16 -2.91 -4.70 -22.35
CA GLN A 16 -2.56 -5.01 -20.98
C GLN A 16 -2.42 -6.54 -20.85
N THR A 17 -1.38 -7.00 -20.19
CA THR A 17 -1.11 -8.43 -20.04
C THR A 17 -0.31 -8.69 -18.76
N ASP A 18 -0.49 -9.88 -18.17
CA ASP A 18 0.33 -10.46 -17.12
C ASP A 18 1.51 -11.27 -17.65
N ASP A 19 1.60 -11.46 -18.98
CA ASP A 19 2.76 -12.06 -19.61
C ASP A 19 3.92 -11.06 -19.65
N LEU A 20 4.91 -11.29 -18.76
CA LEU A 20 6.09 -10.44 -18.61
C LEU A 20 7.29 -10.92 -19.45
N THR A 21 7.19 -12.06 -20.14
CA THR A 21 8.34 -12.75 -20.74
C THR A 21 8.32 -12.79 -22.27
N SER A 22 7.15 -12.79 -22.88
CA SER A 22 7.02 -12.85 -24.35
C SER A 22 7.45 -11.53 -25.02
N ASP A 23 7.85 -11.61 -26.27
CA ASP A 23 8.19 -10.43 -27.09
C ASP A 23 6.99 -9.48 -27.23
N ALA A 24 7.22 -8.20 -26.97
CA ALA A 24 6.16 -7.20 -26.94
C ALA A 24 5.54 -6.94 -28.33
N ASP A 25 6.36 -6.94 -29.38
CA ASP A 25 5.87 -6.77 -30.74
C ASP A 25 5.03 -7.97 -31.20
N GLU A 26 5.42 -9.16 -30.76
CA GLU A 26 4.66 -10.38 -31.03
C GLU A 26 3.33 -10.37 -30.30
N LEU A 27 3.32 -10.09 -29.00
CA LEU A 27 2.10 -10.01 -28.18
C LEU A 27 1.09 -9.02 -28.74
N ILE A 28 1.52 -7.79 -29.01
CA ILE A 28 0.60 -6.76 -29.51
C ILE A 28 0.06 -7.12 -30.91
N THR A 29 0.87 -7.75 -31.77
CA THR A 29 0.46 -8.17 -33.09
C THR A 29 -0.56 -9.31 -33.02
N GLN A 30 -0.31 -10.31 -32.19
CA GLN A 30 -1.23 -11.46 -32.02
C GLN A 30 -2.57 -10.99 -31.46
N ARG A 31 -2.58 -10.15 -30.45
CA ARG A 31 -3.82 -9.68 -29.83
C ARG A 31 -4.65 -8.79 -30.74
N ILE A 32 -4.01 -7.94 -31.54
CA ILE A 32 -4.74 -7.12 -32.51
C ILE A 32 -5.44 -8.00 -33.55
N HIS A 33 -4.82 -9.06 -34.01
CA HIS A 33 -5.46 -9.99 -34.94
C HIS A 33 -6.65 -10.74 -34.33
N LEU A 34 -6.64 -10.99 -33.03
CA LEU A 34 -7.72 -11.68 -32.32
C LEU A 34 -8.84 -10.74 -31.84
N GLU A 35 -8.53 -9.48 -31.60
CA GLU A 35 -9.40 -8.53 -30.87
C GLU A 35 -9.68 -7.25 -31.67
N TYR A 36 -9.49 -7.27 -32.99
CA TYR A 36 -9.66 -6.08 -33.85
C TYR A 36 -11.05 -5.42 -33.78
N GLU A 37 -12.05 -6.12 -33.24
CA GLU A 37 -13.39 -5.60 -33.00
C GLU A 37 -13.53 -4.86 -31.66
N LEU A 38 -12.52 -4.86 -30.80
CA LEU A 38 -12.60 -4.22 -29.47
C LEU A 38 -12.21 -2.74 -29.58
N THR A 39 -13.22 -1.90 -29.78
CA THR A 39 -13.13 -0.44 -29.83
C THR A 39 -12.47 0.21 -28.64
N ASP A 40 -12.38 -0.48 -27.49
CA ASP A 40 -11.81 0.04 -26.24
C ASP A 40 -10.26 0.04 -26.24
N GLN A 41 -9.62 -0.64 -27.18
CA GLN A 41 -8.15 -0.74 -27.27
C GLN A 41 -7.50 0.23 -28.25
N VAL A 42 -8.29 0.88 -29.08
CA VAL A 42 -7.80 1.88 -30.04
C VAL A 42 -8.12 3.27 -29.51
N VAL A 43 -7.07 4.01 -29.19
CA VAL A 43 -7.21 5.39 -28.71
C VAL A 43 -6.78 6.35 -29.81
N SER A 44 -7.70 7.19 -30.27
CA SER A 44 -7.40 8.30 -31.17
C SER A 44 -7.40 9.59 -30.38
N GLN A 45 -6.24 10.24 -30.28
CA GLN A 45 -6.11 11.50 -29.55
C GLN A 45 -5.18 12.49 -30.25
N LYS A 46 -5.56 13.77 -30.19
CA LYS A 46 -4.72 14.88 -30.57
C LYS A 46 -3.89 15.33 -29.38
N GLY A 47 -2.59 15.44 -29.56
CA GLY A 47 -1.69 15.96 -28.55
C GLY A 47 -0.66 14.98 -28.00
N MET A 48 0.20 15.49 -27.11
CA MET A 48 1.38 14.76 -26.65
C MET A 48 1.15 13.86 -25.42
N ASN A 49 0.01 13.96 -24.76
CA ASN A 49 -0.28 13.21 -23.52
C ASN A 49 -1.64 12.54 -23.62
N VAL A 50 -1.68 11.27 -23.32
CA VAL A 50 -2.89 10.45 -23.26
C VAL A 50 -3.01 9.83 -21.88
N SER A 51 -4.23 9.82 -21.34
CA SER A 51 -4.57 9.06 -20.15
C SER A 51 -5.34 7.82 -20.60
N LEU A 52 -4.83 6.65 -20.26
CA LEU A 52 -5.49 5.37 -20.48
C LEU A 52 -6.16 4.92 -19.19
N ASN A 53 -7.41 4.50 -19.30
CA ASN A 53 -8.13 3.88 -18.20
C ASN A 53 -8.10 2.36 -18.41
N LEU A 54 -7.24 1.68 -17.68
CA LEU A 54 -7.10 0.23 -17.72
C LEU A 54 -8.20 -0.40 -16.87
N LYS A 55 -8.85 -1.43 -17.39
CA LYS A 55 -10.00 -2.10 -16.73
C LYS A 55 -9.69 -3.57 -16.47
N ASN A 56 -10.47 -4.16 -15.55
CA ASN A 56 -10.42 -5.59 -15.24
C ASN A 56 -9.05 -6.07 -14.76
N LEU A 57 -8.33 -5.21 -14.03
CA LEU A 57 -7.07 -5.57 -13.41
C LEU A 57 -7.33 -6.20 -12.04
N GLU A 58 -6.66 -7.32 -11.77
CA GLU A 58 -6.67 -7.97 -10.47
C GLU A 58 -5.74 -7.23 -9.51
N ALA A 59 -6.07 -7.24 -8.22
CA ALA A 59 -5.24 -6.64 -7.18
C ALA A 59 -3.93 -7.41 -7.01
N LYS A 60 -2.85 -6.71 -6.65
CA LYS A 60 -1.51 -7.28 -6.40
C LYS A 60 -0.86 -8.01 -7.58
N GLN A 61 -1.41 -7.88 -8.75
CA GLN A 61 -0.90 -8.52 -9.95
C GLN A 61 0.05 -7.57 -10.69
N THR A 62 1.14 -8.13 -11.23
CA THR A 62 2.03 -7.38 -12.10
C THR A 62 1.50 -7.46 -13.53
N TYR A 63 1.39 -6.29 -14.15
CA TYR A 63 0.93 -6.15 -15.51
C TYR A 63 1.97 -5.44 -16.36
N ARG A 64 1.88 -5.69 -17.65
CA ARG A 64 2.66 -5.04 -18.69
C ARG A 64 1.72 -4.33 -19.63
N LEU A 65 1.89 -3.03 -19.78
CA LEU A 65 1.21 -2.21 -20.78
C LEU A 65 2.11 -2.08 -21.99
N ILE A 66 1.65 -2.53 -23.13
CA ILE A 66 2.35 -2.46 -24.41
C ILE A 66 1.57 -1.52 -25.33
N VAL A 67 2.24 -0.52 -25.89
CA VAL A 67 1.60 0.52 -26.71
C VAL A 67 2.32 0.61 -28.06
N LYS A 68 1.56 0.67 -29.15
CA LYS A 68 2.10 0.84 -30.50
C LYS A 68 1.19 1.69 -31.38
N GLY A 69 1.75 2.39 -32.34
CA GLY A 69 0.97 3.13 -33.31
C GLY A 69 0.22 2.18 -34.27
N ILE A 70 -1.00 2.58 -34.66
CA ILE A 70 -1.82 1.88 -35.64
C ILE A 70 -2.31 2.85 -36.73
N ASP A 71 -2.22 2.47 -37.96
CA ASP A 71 -2.87 3.18 -39.08
C ASP A 71 -4.35 2.81 -39.12
N PRO A 72 -5.26 3.75 -38.83
CA PRO A 72 -6.69 3.46 -38.75
C PRO A 72 -7.32 3.00 -40.07
N LYS A 73 -6.67 3.29 -41.21
CA LYS A 73 -7.18 2.94 -42.53
C LYS A 73 -6.80 1.53 -42.94
N SER A 74 -5.57 1.15 -42.65
CA SER A 74 -5.03 -0.16 -43.07
C SER A 74 -4.97 -1.18 -41.94
N GLY A 75 -5.15 -0.74 -40.67
CA GLY A 75 -4.96 -1.60 -39.51
C GLY A 75 -3.51 -2.03 -39.26
N ARG A 76 -2.54 -1.42 -40.00
CA ARG A 76 -1.13 -1.79 -39.86
C ARG A 76 -0.49 -1.11 -38.68
N LEU A 77 0.23 -1.88 -37.89
CA LEU A 77 1.07 -1.36 -36.80
C LEU A 77 2.29 -0.63 -37.37
N TYR A 78 2.69 0.45 -36.71
CA TYR A 78 3.87 1.22 -37.10
C TYR A 78 4.59 1.78 -35.84
N GLY A 79 5.84 2.19 -36.05
CA GLY A 79 6.67 2.76 -35.01
C GLY A 79 7.27 1.73 -34.06
N LYS A 80 7.97 2.22 -33.04
CA LYS A 80 8.53 1.40 -31.99
C LYS A 80 7.47 1.11 -30.94
N VAL A 81 7.55 -0.07 -30.35
CA VAL A 81 6.76 -0.42 -29.17
C VAL A 81 7.22 0.41 -27.97
N ALA A 82 6.27 0.85 -27.15
CA ALA A 82 6.53 1.39 -25.82
C ALA A 82 5.95 0.44 -24.77
N GLU A 83 6.68 0.25 -23.70
CA GLU A 83 6.31 -0.67 -22.63
C GLU A 83 6.37 0.00 -21.27
N LEU A 84 5.47 -0.41 -20.39
CA LEU A 84 5.46 -0.05 -18.98
C LEU A 84 5.06 -1.29 -18.18
N VAL A 85 5.91 -1.72 -17.28
CA VAL A 85 5.57 -2.73 -16.26
C VAL A 85 5.12 -2.03 -15.00
N PHE A 86 3.99 -2.45 -14.44
CA PHE A 86 3.46 -1.89 -13.21
C PHE A 86 2.75 -2.98 -12.39
N LYS A 87 2.68 -2.77 -11.10
CA LYS A 87 1.95 -3.65 -10.18
C LYS A 87 0.68 -2.94 -9.72
N THR A 88 -0.44 -3.66 -9.74
CA THR A 88 -1.70 -3.15 -9.18
C THR A 88 -1.62 -3.17 -7.67
N ARG A 89 -2.21 -2.15 -7.06
CA ARG A 89 -2.38 -2.11 -5.60
C ARG A 89 -3.46 -3.08 -5.15
N ARG A 90 -3.51 -3.36 -3.85
CA ARG A 90 -4.68 -4.00 -3.24
C ARG A 90 -5.90 -3.11 -3.46
N ASP A 91 -7.07 -3.75 -3.45
CA ASP A 91 -8.33 -3.00 -3.35
C ASP A 91 -8.34 -2.25 -2.01
N PRO A 92 -8.37 -0.91 -2.01
CA PRO A 92 -8.36 -0.13 -0.78
C PRO A 92 -9.60 -0.37 0.09
N ASP A 93 -10.64 -0.97 -0.47
CA ASP A 93 -11.88 -1.31 0.26
C ASP A 93 -11.81 -2.70 0.92
N VAL A 94 -10.75 -3.49 0.67
CA VAL A 94 -10.58 -4.83 1.25
C VAL A 94 -9.42 -4.83 2.24
N TRP A 95 -9.75 -5.07 3.51
CA TRP A 95 -8.79 -5.21 4.61
C TRP A 95 -8.64 -6.67 4.99
N GLU A 96 -7.41 -7.15 5.03
CA GLU A 96 -7.09 -8.54 5.34
C GLU A 96 -6.04 -8.64 6.45
N GLU A 97 -6.26 -9.53 7.42
CA GLU A 97 -5.20 -9.88 8.36
C GLU A 97 -4.06 -10.59 7.64
N ASN A 98 -2.84 -10.08 7.83
CA ASN A 98 -1.65 -10.73 7.29
C ASN A 98 -1.25 -11.92 8.18
N PRO A 99 -1.32 -13.17 7.68
CA PRO A 99 -0.97 -14.35 8.48
C PRO A 99 0.54 -14.45 8.75
N ASN A 100 1.35 -13.71 7.99
CA ASN A 100 2.82 -13.71 8.13
C ASN A 100 3.31 -12.72 9.19
N TRP A 101 2.40 -11.97 9.79
CA TRP A 101 2.72 -10.96 10.80
C TRP A 101 2.30 -11.40 12.19
N SER A 102 3.07 -10.98 13.17
CA SER A 102 2.67 -11.04 14.57
C SER A 102 3.21 -9.83 15.34
N ILE A 103 2.45 -9.38 16.32
CA ILE A 103 2.85 -8.33 17.25
C ILE A 103 2.60 -8.81 18.67
N SER A 104 3.57 -8.60 19.54
CA SER A 104 3.47 -8.97 20.95
C SER A 104 4.27 -8.01 21.82
N ARG A 105 3.81 -7.77 23.04
CA ARG A 105 4.54 -6.98 24.01
C ARG A 105 5.70 -7.78 24.60
N LYS A 106 6.88 -7.18 24.73
CA LYS A 106 8.00 -7.76 25.49
C LYS A 106 7.84 -7.44 26.97
N ALA A 107 8.27 -8.37 27.82
CA ALA A 107 8.24 -8.16 29.26
C ALA A 107 9.17 -7.03 29.73
N GLU A 108 10.28 -6.85 29.01
CA GLU A 108 11.31 -5.86 29.32
C GLU A 108 10.98 -4.52 28.66
N ARG A 109 10.99 -3.46 29.45
CA ARG A 109 10.94 -2.07 28.98
C ARG A 109 12.33 -1.61 28.58
N SER A 110 12.38 -0.55 27.80
CA SER A 110 13.63 0.14 27.49
C SER A 110 13.56 1.59 27.94
N GLU A 111 14.72 2.16 28.23
CA GLU A 111 14.86 3.58 28.53
C GLU A 111 15.45 4.31 27.32
N GLY A 112 15.08 5.55 27.16
CA GLY A 112 15.63 6.46 26.15
C GLY A 112 15.60 7.88 26.66
N VAL A 113 16.19 8.80 25.92
CA VAL A 113 16.18 10.22 26.24
C VAL A 113 15.25 10.91 25.23
N ALA A 114 14.34 11.74 25.72
CA ALA A 114 13.47 12.53 24.85
C ALA A 114 14.30 13.45 23.96
N GLU A 115 13.93 13.57 22.70
CA GLU A 115 14.59 14.44 21.75
C GLU A 115 14.59 15.89 22.25
N GLY A 116 15.78 16.51 22.30
CA GLY A 116 15.94 17.88 22.82
C GLY A 116 15.83 18.04 24.34
N SER A 117 15.79 16.95 25.12
CA SER A 117 15.68 16.94 26.58
C SER A 117 16.79 16.08 27.22
N SER A 118 17.01 16.24 28.52
CA SER A 118 17.80 15.30 29.33
C SER A 118 16.89 14.35 30.15
N GLU A 119 15.60 14.36 29.89
CA GLU A 119 14.62 13.53 30.59
C GLU A 119 14.68 12.09 30.09
N VAL A 120 14.81 11.14 31.02
CA VAL A 120 14.76 9.71 30.71
C VAL A 120 13.30 9.29 30.58
N ILE A 121 12.97 8.72 29.43
CA ILE A 121 11.64 8.19 29.12
C ILE A 121 11.71 6.67 29.10
N GLU A 122 10.71 6.03 29.71
CA GLU A 122 10.49 4.59 29.60
C GLU A 122 9.60 4.28 28.39
N TYR A 123 9.95 3.22 27.69
CA TYR A 123 9.21 2.71 26.54
C TYR A 123 8.73 1.28 26.79
N GLU A 124 7.50 1.00 26.42
CA GLU A 124 7.03 -0.35 26.19
C GLU A 124 7.58 -0.84 24.85
N ASN A 125 8.10 -2.05 24.84
CA ASN A 125 8.67 -2.66 23.66
C ASN A 125 7.70 -3.67 23.06
N PHE A 126 7.40 -3.53 21.77
CA PHE A 126 6.60 -4.46 21.00
C PHE A 126 7.49 -5.19 19.99
N GLU A 127 7.49 -6.50 20.06
CA GLU A 127 8.14 -7.34 19.07
C GLU A 127 7.19 -7.52 17.90
N CYS A 128 7.55 -6.95 16.76
CA CYS A 128 6.87 -7.13 15.49
C CYS A 128 7.64 -8.13 14.66
N LYS A 129 6.99 -9.18 14.18
CA LYS A 129 7.58 -10.19 13.29
C LYS A 129 6.88 -10.18 11.95
N SER A 130 7.66 -10.25 10.89
CA SER A 130 7.20 -10.32 9.52
C SER A 130 8.07 -11.27 8.72
N THR A 131 7.45 -12.27 8.09
CA THR A 131 8.13 -13.24 7.22
C THR A 131 7.96 -12.93 5.73
N ASP A 132 7.39 -11.77 5.41
CA ASP A 132 7.24 -11.25 4.06
C ASP A 132 7.96 -9.91 3.88
N ASP A 133 7.92 -9.38 2.65
CA ASP A 133 8.58 -8.12 2.29
C ASP A 133 7.67 -6.89 2.41
N GLU A 134 6.48 -7.04 2.97
CA GLU A 134 5.53 -5.95 3.13
C GLU A 134 5.99 -5.00 4.25
N ALA A 135 5.91 -3.69 4.00
CA ALA A 135 6.21 -2.69 4.99
C ALA A 135 4.99 -2.39 5.88
N TYR A 136 5.22 -1.90 7.08
CA TYR A 136 4.16 -1.61 8.05
C TYR A 136 4.53 -0.48 8.99
N ILE A 137 3.50 0.14 9.57
CA ILE A 137 3.58 1.04 10.72
C ILE A 137 2.87 0.39 11.92
N VAL A 138 3.14 0.87 13.13
CA VAL A 138 2.55 0.33 14.37
C VAL A 138 1.67 1.36 15.05
N LEU A 139 0.50 0.93 15.48
CA LEU A 139 -0.47 1.72 16.26
C LEU A 139 -0.91 0.94 17.49
N SER A 140 -0.95 1.60 18.63
CA SER A 140 -1.59 1.06 19.84
C SER A 140 -2.65 2.03 20.36
N LEU A 141 -3.85 1.53 20.61
CA LEU A 141 -4.99 2.26 21.16
C LEU A 141 -5.41 1.61 22.46
N THR A 142 -5.92 2.41 23.43
CA THR A 142 -6.64 1.84 24.55
C THR A 142 -7.89 1.11 24.06
N GLU A 143 -8.34 0.10 24.80
CA GLU A 143 -9.60 -0.60 24.45
C GLU A 143 -10.77 0.38 24.40
N ASP A 144 -10.80 1.38 25.29
CA ASP A 144 -11.83 2.42 25.30
C ASP A 144 -11.82 3.29 24.05
N ASP A 145 -10.63 3.73 23.57
CA ASP A 145 -10.51 4.49 22.34
C ASP A 145 -10.94 3.67 21.14
N PHE A 146 -10.51 2.41 21.11
CA PHE A 146 -10.93 1.48 20.07
C PHE A 146 -12.44 1.26 20.06
N ALA A 147 -13.07 1.09 21.25
CA ALA A 147 -14.52 0.95 21.40
C ALA A 147 -15.30 2.22 21.01
N ASN A 148 -14.70 3.39 21.17
CA ASN A 148 -15.33 4.65 20.77
C ASN A 148 -15.49 4.75 19.23
N TYR A 149 -14.55 4.23 18.45
CA TYR A 149 -14.73 4.10 17.02
C TYR A 149 -15.91 3.17 16.65
N GLU A 150 -16.24 2.16 17.47
CA GLU A 150 -17.40 1.29 17.26
C GLU A 150 -18.74 1.97 17.43
N LYS A 151 -18.83 2.93 18.33
CA LYS A 151 -20.08 3.61 18.68
C LYS A 151 -20.50 4.65 17.63
N ASN A 152 -19.58 5.11 16.83
CA ASN A 152 -19.86 6.05 15.75
C ASN A 152 -20.45 5.29 14.55
N ALA A 153 -21.77 5.17 14.51
CA ALA A 153 -22.53 4.36 13.56
C ALA A 153 -22.37 4.74 12.07
N GLU A 154 -21.68 5.83 11.76
CA GLU A 154 -21.37 6.28 10.40
C GLU A 154 -20.19 5.52 9.77
N HIS A 155 -19.39 4.82 10.57
CA HIS A 155 -18.22 4.09 10.10
C HIS A 155 -18.54 2.63 9.81
N LYS A 156 -18.97 2.36 8.58
CA LYS A 156 -19.21 0.99 8.09
C LYS A 156 -17.92 0.14 8.08
N ASP A 157 -16.77 0.78 8.03
CA ASP A 157 -15.46 0.16 8.08
C ASP A 157 -14.60 0.83 9.15
N LYS A 158 -14.75 0.35 10.38
CA LYS A 158 -14.05 0.85 11.56
C LYS A 158 -12.53 0.78 11.41
N ILE A 159 -12.01 -0.34 10.96
CA ILE A 159 -10.57 -0.56 10.83
C ILE A 159 -9.98 0.41 9.82
N ARG A 160 -10.61 0.57 8.67
CA ARG A 160 -10.18 1.53 7.65
C ARG A 160 -10.12 2.95 8.20
N THR A 161 -11.16 3.39 8.88
CA THR A 161 -11.20 4.75 9.44
C THR A 161 -10.09 4.99 10.44
N ILE A 162 -9.88 4.06 11.37
CA ILE A 162 -8.78 4.13 12.35
C ILE A 162 -7.43 4.27 11.65
N PHE A 163 -7.19 3.47 10.61
CA PHE A 163 -5.90 3.44 9.93
C PHE A 163 -5.68 4.68 9.05
N GLU A 164 -6.71 5.17 8.37
CA GLU A 164 -6.65 6.43 7.60
C GLU A 164 -6.39 7.63 8.52
N ASP A 165 -7.07 7.72 9.64
CA ASP A 165 -6.86 8.77 10.65
C ASP A 165 -5.44 8.72 11.22
N TYR A 166 -4.96 7.52 11.56
CA TYR A 166 -3.61 7.34 12.07
C TYR A 166 -2.54 7.65 11.02
N LEU A 167 -2.69 7.15 9.79
CA LEU A 167 -1.74 7.46 8.72
C LEU A 167 -1.69 8.97 8.45
N SER A 168 -2.83 9.64 8.41
CA SER A 168 -2.90 11.09 8.25
C SER A 168 -2.16 11.84 9.36
N TYR A 169 -2.24 11.35 10.58
CA TYR A 169 -1.51 11.91 11.72
C TYR A 169 0.00 11.69 11.60
N VAL A 170 0.46 10.46 11.37
CA VAL A 170 1.90 10.13 11.35
C VAL A 170 2.60 10.64 10.09
N SER A 171 1.93 10.66 8.94
CA SER A 171 2.50 11.16 7.68
C SER A 171 2.75 12.67 7.68
N SER A 172 2.14 13.39 8.61
CA SER A 172 2.39 14.82 8.81
C SER A 172 3.67 15.11 9.60
N SER A 173 4.31 14.10 10.18
CA SER A 173 5.55 14.26 10.95
C SER A 173 6.79 14.14 10.06
N ASP A 174 7.84 14.90 10.38
CA ASP A 174 9.11 14.90 9.62
C ASP A 174 9.86 13.55 9.71
N ASP A 175 9.50 12.70 10.70
CA ASP A 175 10.08 11.38 10.96
C ASP A 175 9.21 10.22 10.44
N PHE A 176 8.29 10.47 9.52
CA PHE A 176 7.38 9.45 9.03
C PHE A 176 8.10 8.25 8.40
N GLU A 177 9.13 8.50 7.60
CA GLU A 177 9.92 7.44 6.97
C GLU A 177 10.58 6.51 8.01
N ASP A 178 10.99 7.05 9.16
CA ASP A 178 11.59 6.28 10.25
C ASP A 178 10.56 5.39 11.00
N LYS A 179 9.28 5.68 10.83
CA LYS A 179 8.17 4.89 11.41
C LYS A 179 7.74 3.72 10.52
N ILE A 180 8.17 3.71 9.26
CA ILE A 180 7.90 2.61 8.34
C ILE A 180 8.90 1.49 8.60
N LEU A 181 8.40 0.35 9.06
CA LEU A 181 9.18 -0.82 9.42
C LEU A 181 9.05 -1.91 8.34
N LYS A 182 10.05 -2.78 8.25
CA LYS A 182 10.08 -3.91 7.34
C LYS A 182 10.79 -5.09 7.98
N GLY A 183 10.24 -6.30 7.81
CA GLY A 183 10.80 -7.48 8.47
C GLY A 183 10.57 -7.46 9.99
N ASP A 184 11.41 -8.18 10.74
CA ASP A 184 11.35 -8.22 12.19
C ASP A 184 11.88 -6.90 12.79
N ALA A 185 11.12 -6.33 13.73
CA ALA A 185 11.50 -5.08 14.39
C ALA A 185 11.03 -5.01 15.84
N ILE A 186 11.64 -4.13 16.61
CA ILE A 186 11.17 -3.73 17.93
C ILE A 186 10.63 -2.32 17.82
N TRP A 187 9.31 -2.20 17.94
CA TRP A 187 8.65 -0.91 18.07
C TRP A 187 8.68 -0.44 19.51
N LYS A 188 9.01 0.84 19.72
CA LYS A 188 9.06 1.46 21.04
C LYS A 188 7.93 2.47 21.16
N GLU A 189 6.99 2.19 22.06
CA GLU A 189 5.92 3.12 22.40
C GLU A 189 6.24 3.80 23.72
N GLN A 190 6.08 5.12 23.79
CA GLN A 190 6.29 5.83 25.04
C GLN A 190 5.41 5.19 26.12
N ARG A 191 5.92 5.09 27.35
CA ARG A 191 5.29 4.36 28.45
C ARG A 191 3.77 4.46 28.46
N LEU A 192 3.15 3.34 28.15
CA LEU A 192 1.71 3.21 28.25
C LEU A 192 1.30 2.95 29.70
N ARG A 193 0.14 3.46 30.09
CA ARG A 193 -0.43 3.16 31.41
C ARG A 193 -0.86 1.71 31.48
N SER A 194 -0.97 1.17 32.71
CA SER A 194 -1.60 -0.13 32.92
C SER A 194 -3.02 -0.13 32.35
N GLY A 195 -3.39 -1.20 31.64
CA GLY A 195 -4.70 -1.33 31.02
C GLY A 195 -4.69 -2.30 29.84
N GLU A 196 -5.84 -2.38 29.19
CA GLU A 196 -6.03 -3.17 27.98
C GLU A 196 -5.85 -2.29 26.74
N TYR A 197 -5.14 -2.83 25.74
CA TYR A 197 -4.80 -2.16 24.50
C TYR A 197 -5.10 -3.05 23.31
N VAL A 198 -5.44 -2.41 22.21
CA VAL A 198 -5.50 -3.04 20.90
C VAL A 198 -4.35 -2.47 20.07
N SER A 199 -3.44 -3.34 19.67
CA SER A 199 -2.27 -2.97 18.87
C SER A 199 -2.36 -3.54 17.46
N PHE A 200 -1.89 -2.75 16.50
CA PHE A 200 -1.92 -3.09 15.09
C PHE A 200 -0.55 -2.94 14.44
N MET A 201 -0.20 -3.87 13.57
CA MET A 201 0.69 -3.61 12.45
C MET A 201 -0.19 -3.28 11.25
N ILE A 202 0.06 -2.15 10.61
CA ILE A 202 -0.75 -1.61 9.52
C ILE A 202 0.13 -1.52 8.28
N GLY A 203 -0.24 -2.24 7.22
CA GLY A 203 0.54 -2.27 5.99
C GLY A 203 0.55 -0.94 5.25
N VAL A 204 1.74 -0.55 4.78
CA VAL A 204 1.96 0.59 3.90
C VAL A 204 2.69 0.15 2.64
N ASP A 205 2.43 0.80 1.54
CA ASP A 205 3.11 0.53 0.27
C ASP A 205 4.36 1.42 0.08
N GLU A 206 5.01 1.30 -1.07
CA GLU A 206 6.24 2.05 -1.40
C GLU A 206 6.02 3.58 -1.49
N ASP A 207 4.79 4.02 -1.67
CA ASP A 207 4.42 5.45 -1.71
C ASP A 207 3.99 5.96 -0.32
N GLY A 208 3.97 5.09 0.69
CA GLY A 208 3.53 5.40 2.06
C GLY A 208 2.00 5.38 2.24
N ASP A 209 1.25 4.88 1.25
CA ASP A 209 -0.20 4.71 1.33
C ASP A 209 -0.56 3.38 1.98
N LEU A 210 -1.77 3.28 2.53
CA LEU A 210 -2.28 2.05 3.15
C LEU A 210 -2.37 0.90 2.14
N SER A 211 -1.80 -0.26 2.49
CA SER A 211 -1.76 -1.42 1.60
C SER A 211 -2.97 -2.36 1.71
N GLY A 212 -3.88 -2.12 2.66
CA GLY A 212 -5.02 -3.00 2.96
C GLY A 212 -4.66 -4.23 3.79
N LEU A 213 -3.42 -4.32 4.31
CA LEU A 213 -3.00 -5.36 5.22
C LEU A 213 -2.97 -4.85 6.66
N TYR A 214 -3.28 -5.72 7.60
CA TYR A 214 -3.06 -5.44 9.01
C TYR A 214 -2.81 -6.71 9.81
N LYS A 215 -2.33 -6.54 11.04
CA LYS A 215 -2.34 -7.55 12.09
C LYS A 215 -2.79 -6.90 13.38
N ARG A 216 -3.73 -7.54 14.07
CA ARG A 216 -4.24 -7.11 15.37
C ARG A 216 -3.69 -8.02 16.48
N ALA A 217 -3.41 -7.43 17.63
CA ALA A 217 -3.23 -8.15 18.88
C ALA A 217 -3.84 -7.36 20.03
N ASP A 218 -4.50 -8.08 20.94
CA ASP A 218 -4.98 -7.52 22.20
C ASP A 218 -3.86 -7.68 23.23
N ILE A 219 -3.51 -6.60 23.94
CA ILE A 219 -2.32 -6.54 24.80
C ILE A 219 -2.71 -5.96 26.15
N THR A 220 -2.38 -6.71 27.21
CA THR A 220 -2.56 -6.25 28.60
C THR A 220 -1.24 -5.71 29.15
N ILE A 221 -1.26 -4.48 29.69
CA ILE A 221 -0.18 -3.90 30.44
C ILE A 221 -0.54 -3.98 31.93
N ALA A 222 0.15 -4.85 32.64
CA ALA A 222 -0.10 -5.06 34.07
C ALA A 222 0.25 -3.82 34.87
N GLN A 223 -0.49 -3.62 35.96
CA GLN A 223 -0.15 -2.60 36.96
C GLN A 223 1.15 -3.01 37.69
N GLU A 224 2.10 -2.10 37.79
CA GLU A 224 3.29 -2.34 38.59
C GLU A 224 2.89 -2.45 40.04
N THR A 225 3.24 -3.56 40.66
CA THR A 225 3.16 -3.65 42.12
C THR A 225 4.29 -2.80 42.69
N PRO A 226 4.02 -1.83 43.57
CA PRO A 226 5.09 -1.09 44.20
C PRO A 226 6.02 -2.08 44.89
N THR A 227 7.28 -2.09 44.55
CA THR A 227 8.31 -2.85 45.25
C THR A 227 8.44 -2.14 46.61
N GLU A 228 7.93 -2.76 47.68
CA GLU A 228 8.20 -2.29 49.05
C GLU A 228 9.72 -2.33 49.25
N GLY A 229 10.33 -1.13 49.32
CA GLY A 229 11.73 -0.93 49.62
C GLY A 229 11.97 -0.94 51.14
#